data_ba026a9a754bd27e21379af1fe680ed2
#
_entry.id   ba026a9a754bd27e21379af1fe680ed2
#
_cell.length_a   1.000
_cell.length_b   1.000
_cell.length_c   1.000
_cell.angle_alpha   90.00
_cell.angle_beta   90.00
_cell.angle_gamma   90.00
#
_symmetry.space_group_name_H-M   'P 1'
#
loop_
_entity.id
_entity.type
_entity.pdbx_description
1 polymer ?
#
loop_
_entity_poly.entity_id
_entity_poly.type
_entity_poly.pdbx_seq_one_letter_code
_entity_poly.pdbx_strand_id
1 'polypeptide(L)'
;LLEDSHYQPFAGIYNTYMIPYLDDRYEMLRMLSDAIKGVYASVYFRDSKAYMQATSNVIDQEKMAVILQEVVGNQYGDRYYPSMSGVARSLNYYPLGNEKAEEGTVNLALGLGKYIVDGGMTLRFSPYHPNQVLQTSEMEIALKETQTRFYALDLKNAGHDFSIDDGFNLLKLHVKEAESDGALR
;
A
#
# COMPACT_ATOMS: atom_id res chain seq x y z
N LEU A 1 -10.19 -14.83 -3.69
CA LEU A 1 -10.54 -15.19 -5.08
C LEU A 1 -11.12 -14.01 -5.85
N LEU A 2 -11.90 -13.10 -5.21
CA LEU A 2 -12.44 -11.91 -5.87
C LEU A 2 -11.33 -10.98 -6.35
N GLU A 3 -10.33 -10.70 -5.52
CA GLU A 3 -9.20 -9.83 -5.87
C GLU A 3 -8.34 -10.42 -6.99
N ASP A 4 -8.15 -11.73 -7.00
CA ASP A 4 -7.30 -12.46 -7.95
C ASP A 4 -8.14 -13.15 -9.05
N SER A 5 -9.32 -12.65 -9.34
CA SER A 5 -10.16 -13.19 -10.40
C SER A 5 -9.50 -13.00 -11.78
N HIS A 6 -9.45 -14.07 -12.56
CA HIS A 6 -8.95 -14.00 -13.94
C HIS A 6 -9.81 -13.15 -14.87
N TYR A 7 -11.08 -12.93 -14.52
CA TYR A 7 -12.04 -12.23 -15.38
C TYR A 7 -12.27 -10.78 -14.95
N GLN A 8 -12.28 -10.52 -13.66
CA GLN A 8 -12.54 -9.20 -13.09
C GLN A 8 -11.72 -9.02 -11.80
N PRO A 9 -10.39 -8.86 -11.91
CA PRO A 9 -9.57 -8.60 -10.74
C PRO A 9 -9.87 -7.21 -10.19
N PHE A 10 -10.05 -7.11 -8.87
CA PHE A 10 -10.27 -5.83 -8.21
C PHE A 10 -9.49 -5.79 -6.89
N ALA A 11 -8.34 -5.15 -6.91
CA ALA A 11 -7.49 -4.99 -5.73
C ALA A 11 -8.13 -4.06 -4.70
N GLY A 12 -7.92 -4.36 -3.41
CA GLY A 12 -8.36 -3.50 -2.30
C GLY A 12 -9.80 -3.76 -1.84
N ILE A 13 -10.40 -4.90 -2.20
CA ILE A 13 -11.71 -5.32 -1.67
C ILE A 13 -11.60 -5.74 -0.21
N TYR A 14 -10.50 -6.43 0.13
CA TYR A 14 -10.24 -6.91 1.49
C TYR A 14 -9.26 -6.00 2.20
N ASN A 15 -9.41 -5.91 3.53
CA ASN A 15 -8.54 -5.06 4.32
C ASN A 15 -7.14 -5.63 4.45
N THR A 16 -6.17 -4.74 4.50
CA THR A 16 -4.77 -5.03 4.82
C THR A 16 -4.40 -4.32 6.10
N TYR A 17 -3.93 -5.07 7.09
CA TYR A 17 -3.52 -4.52 8.37
C TYR A 17 -2.00 -4.50 8.50
N MET A 18 -1.46 -3.34 8.88
CA MET A 18 -0.06 -3.16 9.24
C MET A 18 0.07 -3.24 10.75
N ILE A 19 0.73 -4.28 11.27
CA ILE A 19 0.90 -4.48 12.70
C ILE A 19 2.37 -4.32 13.09
N PRO A 20 2.68 -3.67 14.23
CA PRO A 20 4.04 -3.56 14.71
C PRO A 20 4.54 -4.91 15.23
N TYR A 21 5.86 -5.09 15.23
CA TYR A 21 6.47 -6.19 15.96
C TYR A 21 6.45 -5.85 17.46
N LEU A 22 6.00 -6.81 18.27
CA LEU A 22 5.95 -6.69 19.74
C LEU A 22 6.89 -7.73 20.35
N ASP A 23 7.66 -7.32 21.37
CA ASP A 23 8.60 -8.20 22.04
C ASP A 23 7.92 -9.30 22.87
N ASP A 24 6.74 -8.99 23.44
CA ASP A 24 5.92 -9.98 24.12
C ASP A 24 5.23 -10.91 23.13
N ARG A 25 5.54 -12.21 23.25
CA ARG A 25 5.01 -13.23 22.32
C ARG A 25 3.50 -13.40 22.40
N TYR A 26 2.91 -13.22 23.58
CA TYR A 26 1.46 -13.40 23.77
C TYR A 26 0.71 -12.21 23.20
N GLU A 27 1.21 -11.00 23.41
CA GLU A 27 0.65 -9.80 22.79
C GLU A 27 0.79 -9.83 21.28
N MET A 28 1.95 -10.24 20.77
CA MET A 28 2.18 -10.39 19.32
C MET A 28 1.21 -11.43 18.72
N LEU A 29 1.05 -12.59 19.37
CA LEU A 29 0.13 -13.63 18.90
C LEU A 29 -1.32 -13.15 18.92
N ARG A 30 -1.71 -12.43 19.97
CA ARG A 30 -3.05 -11.84 20.09
C ARG A 30 -3.30 -10.87 18.94
N MET A 31 -2.43 -9.90 18.74
CA MET A 31 -2.54 -8.90 17.68
C MET A 31 -2.58 -9.53 16.29
N LEU A 32 -1.69 -10.48 16.02
CA LEU A 32 -1.65 -11.21 14.75
C LEU A 32 -2.96 -11.99 14.53
N SER A 33 -3.47 -12.66 15.57
CA SER A 33 -4.73 -13.40 15.48
C SER A 33 -5.91 -12.49 15.19
N ASP A 34 -5.95 -11.32 15.82
CA ASP A 34 -7.01 -10.35 15.61
C ASP A 34 -6.92 -9.69 14.22
N ALA A 35 -5.72 -9.42 13.72
CA ALA A 35 -5.51 -8.96 12.36
C ALA A 35 -5.98 -9.99 11.32
N ILE A 36 -5.64 -11.29 11.50
CA ILE A 36 -6.12 -12.36 10.62
C ILE A 36 -7.65 -12.45 10.63
N LYS A 37 -8.26 -12.41 11.80
CA LYS A 37 -9.73 -12.37 11.93
C LYS A 37 -10.32 -11.15 11.23
N GLY A 38 -9.68 -9.98 11.37
CA GLY A 38 -10.07 -8.74 10.70
C GLY A 38 -10.06 -8.88 9.17
N VAL A 39 -9.02 -9.50 8.61
CA VAL A 39 -8.96 -9.79 7.17
C VAL A 39 -10.10 -10.71 6.74
N TYR A 40 -10.37 -11.80 7.46
CA TYR A 40 -11.51 -12.67 7.16
C TYR A 40 -12.86 -11.94 7.31
N ALA A 41 -13.00 -11.09 8.33
CA ALA A 41 -14.22 -10.31 8.54
C ALA A 41 -14.48 -9.30 7.42
N SER A 42 -13.41 -8.80 6.76
CA SER A 42 -13.54 -7.80 5.69
C SER A 42 -14.31 -8.29 4.47
N VAL A 43 -14.43 -9.62 4.28
CA VAL A 43 -15.34 -10.21 3.27
C VAL A 43 -16.78 -9.73 3.44
N TYR A 44 -17.19 -9.48 4.69
CA TYR A 44 -18.55 -9.09 5.05
C TYR A 44 -18.73 -7.57 5.17
N PHE A 45 -17.71 -6.78 4.91
CA PHE A 45 -17.79 -5.33 4.97
C PHE A 45 -18.59 -4.75 3.79
N ARG A 46 -18.96 -3.50 3.93
CA ARG A 46 -19.85 -2.82 2.98
C ARG A 46 -19.34 -2.86 1.55
N ASP A 47 -18.06 -2.58 1.35
CA ASP A 47 -17.46 -2.47 0.02
C ASP A 47 -17.36 -3.85 -0.66
N SER A 48 -16.96 -4.88 0.11
CA SER A 48 -16.95 -6.26 -0.35
C SER A 48 -18.36 -6.73 -0.75
N LYS A 49 -19.37 -6.45 0.07
CA LYS A 49 -20.77 -6.77 -0.23
C LYS A 49 -21.29 -6.02 -1.45
N ALA A 50 -20.99 -4.73 -1.58
CA ALA A 50 -21.39 -3.94 -2.73
C ALA A 50 -20.80 -4.48 -4.03
N TYR A 51 -19.52 -4.86 -4.00
CA TYR A 51 -18.85 -5.48 -5.14
C TYR A 51 -19.47 -6.83 -5.52
N MET A 52 -19.73 -7.70 -4.53
CA MET A 52 -20.37 -9.00 -4.77
C MET A 52 -21.79 -8.85 -5.33
N GLN A 53 -22.53 -7.85 -4.89
CA GLN A 53 -23.87 -7.57 -5.45
C GLN A 53 -23.83 -7.06 -6.89
N ALA A 54 -22.75 -6.36 -7.25
CA ALA A 54 -22.55 -5.86 -8.62
C ALA A 54 -22.00 -6.93 -9.57
N THR A 55 -21.55 -8.08 -9.03
CA THR A 55 -21.02 -9.21 -9.78
C THR A 55 -21.89 -10.44 -9.55
N SER A 56 -21.71 -11.48 -10.37
CA SER A 56 -22.42 -12.77 -10.18
C SER A 56 -21.84 -13.65 -9.06
N ASN A 57 -20.94 -13.10 -8.23
CA ASN A 57 -20.27 -13.84 -7.18
C ASN A 57 -21.15 -13.98 -5.93
N VAL A 58 -21.07 -15.15 -5.28
CA VAL A 58 -21.82 -15.46 -4.08
C VAL A 58 -20.87 -15.53 -2.88
N ILE A 59 -21.17 -14.79 -1.83
CA ILE A 59 -20.32 -14.65 -0.64
C ILE A 59 -19.96 -16.02 0.00
N ASP A 60 -20.89 -16.96 0.01
CA ASP A 60 -20.69 -18.28 0.60
C ASP A 60 -19.72 -19.17 -0.20
N GLN A 61 -19.42 -18.79 -1.44
CA GLN A 61 -18.46 -19.49 -2.29
C GLN A 61 -17.08 -18.84 -2.27
N GLU A 62 -16.96 -17.67 -1.63
CA GLU A 62 -15.68 -16.99 -1.55
C GLU A 62 -14.70 -17.74 -0.64
N LYS A 63 -13.54 -18.06 -1.18
CA LYS A 63 -12.43 -18.68 -0.45
C LYS A 63 -11.28 -17.71 -0.42
N MET A 64 -10.86 -17.34 0.78
CA MET A 64 -9.80 -16.39 1.02
C MET A 64 -8.58 -17.07 1.61
N ALA A 65 -7.40 -16.70 1.14
CA ALA A 65 -6.13 -16.96 1.79
C ALA A 65 -5.61 -15.67 2.41
N VAL A 66 -4.93 -15.76 3.53
CA VAL A 66 -4.28 -14.61 4.18
C VAL A 66 -2.78 -14.73 3.99
N ILE A 67 -2.16 -13.67 3.48
CA ILE A 67 -0.71 -13.56 3.32
C ILE A 67 -0.16 -12.78 4.52
N LEU A 68 0.79 -13.37 5.22
CA LEU A 68 1.59 -12.70 6.25
C LEU A 68 2.94 -12.35 5.63
N GLN A 69 3.29 -11.08 5.65
CA GLN A 69 4.52 -10.61 5.04
C GLN A 69 5.24 -9.65 5.99
N GLU A 70 6.52 -9.92 6.21
CA GLU A 70 7.38 -8.96 6.90
C GLU A 70 7.62 -7.74 6.01
N VAL A 71 7.42 -6.55 6.59
CA VAL A 71 7.63 -5.29 5.89
C VAL A 71 9.08 -4.86 6.08
N VAL A 72 9.81 -4.71 4.99
CA VAL A 72 11.17 -4.16 5.01
C VAL A 72 11.11 -2.65 5.22
N GLY A 73 11.94 -2.13 6.12
CA GLY A 73 11.98 -0.71 6.43
C GLY A 73 13.01 -0.38 7.50
N ASN A 74 12.97 0.85 7.97
CA ASN A 74 13.82 1.34 9.06
C ASN A 74 12.95 2.03 10.11
N GLN A 75 13.43 1.96 11.34
CA GLN A 75 12.83 2.68 12.45
C GLN A 75 13.42 4.09 12.55
N TYR A 76 12.54 5.08 12.66
CA TYR A 76 12.85 6.50 12.87
C TYR A 76 12.08 6.98 14.10
N GLY A 77 12.71 6.88 15.29
CA GLY A 77 12.00 7.15 16.54
C GLY A 77 10.81 6.22 16.75
N ASP A 78 9.63 6.78 16.81
CA ASP A 78 8.36 6.06 17.00
C ASP A 78 7.68 5.69 15.66
N ARG A 79 8.38 5.74 14.55
CA ARG A 79 7.87 5.47 13.20
C ARG A 79 8.67 4.37 12.54
N TYR A 80 7.99 3.54 11.74
CA TYR A 80 8.67 2.53 10.93
C TYR A 80 8.18 2.60 9.49
N TYR A 81 9.09 2.76 8.54
CA TYR A 81 8.76 2.80 7.12
C TYR A 81 10.00 2.54 6.25
N PRO A 82 9.82 2.03 5.01
CA PRO A 82 10.89 1.93 4.03
C PRO A 82 11.18 3.30 3.41
N SER A 83 12.42 3.54 3.03
CA SER A 83 12.79 4.74 2.26
C SER A 83 12.11 4.79 0.91
N MET A 84 11.73 3.62 0.37
CA MET A 84 11.10 3.51 -0.95
C MET A 84 10.25 2.25 -1.03
N SER A 85 9.05 2.41 -1.58
CA SER A 85 8.18 1.30 -2.02
C SER A 85 7.80 1.50 -3.47
N GLY A 86 7.44 0.43 -4.16
CA GLY A 86 7.11 0.54 -5.57
C GLY A 86 6.29 -0.62 -6.10
N VAL A 87 5.66 -0.36 -7.24
CA VAL A 87 4.98 -1.37 -8.05
C VAL A 87 5.56 -1.31 -9.46
N ALA A 88 6.06 -2.44 -9.94
CA ALA A 88 6.52 -2.61 -11.30
C ALA A 88 5.52 -3.47 -12.08
N ARG A 89 5.25 -3.10 -13.32
CA ARG A 89 4.38 -3.84 -14.25
C ARG A 89 5.15 -4.10 -15.54
N SER A 90 5.01 -5.30 -16.08
CA SER A 90 5.65 -5.69 -17.35
C SER A 90 5.01 -5.05 -18.58
N LEU A 91 3.80 -4.49 -18.43
CA LEU A 91 3.11 -3.80 -19.51
C LEU A 91 2.81 -2.36 -19.11
N ASN A 92 3.17 -1.42 -19.98
CA ASN A 92 2.85 -0.01 -19.87
C ASN A 92 1.63 0.29 -20.74
N TYR A 93 0.47 0.49 -20.12
CA TYR A 93 -0.78 0.78 -20.82
C TYR A 93 -0.83 2.20 -21.40
N TYR A 94 0.00 3.10 -20.90
CA TYR A 94 0.02 4.52 -21.28
C TYR A 94 1.47 4.97 -21.51
N PRO A 95 2.12 4.49 -22.58
CA PRO A 95 3.50 4.89 -22.88
C PRO A 95 3.56 6.39 -23.23
N LEU A 96 4.60 7.07 -22.77
CA LEU A 96 4.84 8.48 -22.97
C LEU A 96 6.05 8.71 -23.85
N GLY A 97 5.92 9.63 -24.79
CA GLY A 97 7.02 9.99 -25.69
C GLY A 97 7.56 8.78 -26.46
N ASN A 98 8.79 8.37 -26.18
CA ASN A 98 9.47 7.27 -26.86
C ASN A 98 9.32 5.91 -26.14
N GLU A 99 8.57 5.86 -25.03
CA GLU A 99 8.31 4.60 -24.33
C GLU A 99 7.49 3.64 -25.19
N LYS A 100 7.69 2.35 -24.97
CA LYS A 100 6.89 1.29 -25.59
C LYS A 100 6.11 0.52 -24.53
N ALA A 101 4.98 -0.06 -24.94
CA ALA A 101 4.11 -0.81 -24.03
C ALA A 101 4.83 -2.01 -23.38
N GLU A 102 5.67 -2.71 -24.12
CA GLU A 102 6.42 -3.89 -23.66
C GLU A 102 7.57 -3.58 -22.71
N GLU A 103 7.96 -2.32 -22.57
CA GLU A 103 9.03 -1.90 -21.64
C GLU A 103 8.56 -1.86 -20.19
N GLY A 104 7.26 -1.93 -19.96
CA GLY A 104 6.69 -1.86 -18.64
C GLY A 104 6.71 -0.47 -18.01
N THR A 105 6.30 -0.41 -16.77
CA THR A 105 6.29 0.84 -15.99
C THR A 105 6.55 0.58 -14.52
N VAL A 106 7.17 1.54 -13.86
CA VAL A 106 7.44 1.54 -12.42
C VAL A 106 6.81 2.76 -11.78
N ASN A 107 6.15 2.54 -10.64
CA ASN A 107 5.66 3.60 -9.76
C ASN A 107 6.38 3.49 -8.43
N LEU A 108 7.05 4.54 -7.99
CA LEU A 108 7.77 4.61 -6.73
C LEU A 108 7.19 5.68 -5.82
N ALA A 109 7.20 5.39 -4.52
CA ALA A 109 6.83 6.33 -3.48
C ALA A 109 7.68 6.14 -2.22
N LEU A 110 7.82 7.20 -1.44
CA LEU A 110 8.35 7.15 -0.09
C LEU A 110 7.34 6.48 0.85
N GLY A 111 7.83 5.70 1.82
CA GLY A 111 7.03 5.11 2.87
C GLY A 111 6.40 3.77 2.50
N LEU A 112 5.40 3.36 3.25
CA LEU A 112 4.74 2.06 3.10
C LEU A 112 4.01 1.94 1.76
N GLY A 113 4.12 0.79 1.11
CA GLY A 113 3.54 0.50 -0.20
C GLY A 113 2.01 0.62 -0.26
N LYS A 114 1.32 0.52 0.88
CA LYS A 114 -0.12 0.80 0.98
C LYS A 114 -0.48 2.19 0.42
N TYR A 115 0.39 3.18 0.55
CA TYR A 115 0.18 4.50 -0.03
C TYR A 115 -0.03 4.46 -1.56
N ILE A 116 0.69 3.58 -2.25
CA ILE A 116 0.56 3.40 -3.70
C ILE A 116 -0.77 2.70 -4.04
N VAL A 117 -1.11 1.66 -3.27
CA VAL A 117 -2.35 0.89 -3.47
C VAL A 117 -3.58 1.77 -3.24
N ASP A 118 -3.53 2.67 -2.27
CA ASP A 118 -4.60 3.64 -1.98
C ASP A 118 -4.66 4.81 -2.99
N GLY A 119 -3.91 4.74 -4.08
CA GLY A 119 -3.92 5.75 -5.15
C GLY A 119 -3.12 7.02 -4.84
N GLY A 120 -2.15 6.93 -3.94
CA GLY A 120 -1.23 8.04 -3.65
C GLY A 120 -0.38 8.43 -4.86
N MET A 121 0.09 9.69 -4.85
CA MET A 121 0.97 10.20 -5.91
C MET A 121 2.31 9.50 -5.89
N THR A 122 2.76 9.02 -7.05
CA THR A 122 3.99 8.23 -7.22
C THR A 122 4.86 8.83 -8.31
N LEU A 123 6.17 8.63 -8.24
CA LEU A 123 7.06 8.83 -9.38
C LEU A 123 6.82 7.70 -10.38
N ARG A 124 6.47 8.04 -11.62
CA ARG A 124 6.23 7.08 -12.69
C ARG A 124 7.27 7.23 -13.78
N PHE A 125 7.87 6.10 -14.18
CA PHE A 125 8.84 6.04 -15.30
C PHE A 125 8.87 4.66 -15.95
N SER A 126 9.38 4.58 -17.17
CA SER A 126 9.75 3.31 -17.80
C SER A 126 11.12 2.85 -17.29
N PRO A 127 11.30 1.54 -16.95
CA PRO A 127 12.61 1.00 -16.58
C PRO A 127 13.70 1.19 -17.66
N TYR A 128 13.31 1.28 -18.92
CA TYR A 128 14.21 1.53 -20.06
C TYR A 128 14.59 3.01 -20.19
N HIS A 129 13.77 3.90 -19.62
CA HIS A 129 13.99 5.36 -19.68
C HIS A 129 13.90 5.98 -18.27
N PRO A 130 14.75 5.57 -17.29
CA PRO A 130 14.63 5.97 -15.89
C PRO A 130 14.83 7.48 -15.65
N ASN A 131 15.46 8.17 -16.58
CA ASN A 131 15.67 9.62 -16.52
C ASN A 131 14.48 10.43 -17.05
N GLN A 132 13.49 9.78 -17.65
CA GLN A 132 12.28 10.40 -18.17
C GLN A 132 11.14 10.21 -17.16
N VAL A 133 11.11 11.04 -16.15
CA VAL A 133 10.08 11.02 -15.12
C VAL A 133 9.04 12.08 -15.47
N LEU A 134 7.78 11.67 -15.61
CA LEU A 134 6.67 12.55 -16.01
C LEU A 134 6.59 13.79 -15.11
N GLN A 135 6.69 13.60 -13.79
CA GLN A 135 6.58 14.65 -12.79
C GLN A 135 7.69 15.71 -12.86
N THR A 136 8.80 15.42 -13.55
CA THR A 136 9.91 16.38 -13.71
C THR A 136 9.92 17.06 -15.07
N SER A 137 8.98 16.74 -15.96
CA SER A 137 8.94 17.29 -17.31
C SER A 137 8.57 18.79 -17.35
N GLU A 138 7.64 19.20 -16.47
CA GLU A 138 7.16 20.57 -16.35
C GLU A 138 6.96 20.95 -14.88
N MET A 139 7.26 22.21 -14.53
CA MET A 139 7.14 22.69 -13.14
C MET A 139 5.69 22.62 -12.62
N GLU A 140 4.71 22.88 -13.47
CA GLU A 140 3.30 22.82 -13.09
C GLU A 140 2.86 21.39 -12.76
N ILE A 141 3.31 20.40 -13.53
CA ILE A 141 3.08 18.98 -13.28
C ILE A 141 3.80 18.54 -12.00
N ALA A 142 5.07 18.95 -11.83
CA ALA A 142 5.85 18.66 -10.64
C ALA A 142 5.12 19.11 -9.35
N LEU A 143 4.55 20.32 -9.36
CA LEU A 143 3.84 20.84 -8.19
C LEU A 143 2.51 20.13 -7.89
N LYS A 144 1.81 19.64 -8.91
CA LYS A 144 0.52 18.98 -8.76
C LYS A 144 0.62 17.47 -8.49
N GLU A 145 1.60 16.81 -9.10
CA GLU A 145 1.68 15.34 -9.14
C GLU A 145 2.85 14.78 -8.34
N THR A 146 3.53 15.60 -7.55
CA THR A 146 4.59 15.13 -6.66
C THR A 146 4.02 14.63 -5.34
N GLN A 147 4.59 13.57 -4.83
CA GLN A 147 4.24 13.03 -3.52
C GLN A 147 4.46 14.06 -2.41
N THR A 148 3.41 14.37 -1.65
CA THR A 148 3.47 15.29 -0.50
C THR A 148 3.23 14.58 0.84
N ARG A 149 2.67 13.39 0.81
CA ARG A 149 2.33 12.57 1.98
C ARG A 149 2.88 11.15 1.79
N PHE A 150 3.10 10.46 2.91
CA PHE A 150 3.46 9.05 2.92
C PHE A 150 2.86 8.35 4.13
N TYR A 151 2.85 7.01 4.11
CA TYR A 151 2.43 6.22 5.25
C TYR A 151 3.64 5.65 5.99
N ALA A 152 3.56 5.71 7.32
CA ALA A 152 4.46 5.05 8.25
C ALA A 152 3.66 4.24 9.26
N LEU A 153 4.25 3.19 9.82
CA LEU A 153 3.68 2.46 10.94
C LEU A 153 3.93 3.24 12.23
N ASP A 154 2.91 3.37 13.06
CA ASP A 154 2.98 3.97 14.40
C ASP A 154 3.51 2.95 15.40
N LEU A 155 4.70 3.19 15.94
CA LEU A 155 5.29 2.36 17.00
C LEU A 155 5.03 2.93 18.39
N LYS A 156 4.63 4.20 18.50
CA LYS A 156 4.34 4.81 19.80
C LYS A 156 3.13 4.17 20.47
N ASN A 157 2.13 3.83 19.68
CA ASN A 157 0.92 3.17 20.13
C ASN A 157 0.95 1.66 19.86
N ALA A 158 2.12 1.09 19.65
CA ALA A 158 2.33 -0.34 19.53
C ALA A 158 1.81 -1.06 20.79
N GLY A 159 0.98 -2.09 20.63
CA GLY A 159 0.37 -2.82 21.75
C GLY A 159 -1.01 -2.31 22.17
N HIS A 160 -1.55 -1.25 21.57
CA HIS A 160 -2.96 -0.89 21.74
C HIS A 160 -3.86 -1.99 21.18
N ASP A 161 -5.11 -2.01 21.66
CA ASP A 161 -6.09 -2.98 21.17
C ASP A 161 -6.30 -2.83 19.66
N PHE A 162 -6.36 -3.97 18.99
CA PHE A 162 -6.55 -4.03 17.55
C PHE A 162 -7.88 -3.38 17.15
N SER A 163 -7.84 -2.53 16.12
CA SER A 163 -9.03 -1.98 15.46
C SER A 163 -9.19 -2.55 14.06
N ILE A 164 -10.43 -2.79 13.64
CA ILE A 164 -10.78 -3.23 12.29
C ILE A 164 -10.71 -2.11 11.25
N ASP A 165 -10.36 -0.89 11.65
CA ASP A 165 -10.20 0.23 10.74
C ASP A 165 -9.02 0.00 9.80
N ASP A 166 -9.20 0.27 8.51
CA ASP A 166 -8.16 0.09 7.48
C ASP A 166 -6.91 0.95 7.72
N GLY A 167 -7.07 2.07 8.44
CA GLY A 167 -5.97 2.93 8.88
C GLY A 167 -5.34 2.54 10.22
N PHE A 168 -5.68 1.38 10.80
CA PHE A 168 -5.11 0.95 12.08
C PHE A 168 -3.58 0.96 12.05
N ASN A 169 -2.97 1.57 13.05
CA ASN A 169 -1.52 1.76 13.20
C ASN A 169 -0.81 2.52 12.05
N LEU A 170 -1.54 3.20 11.18
CA LEU A 170 -0.96 3.98 10.10
C LEU A 170 -0.93 5.47 10.43
N LEU A 171 0.24 6.07 10.25
CA LEU A 171 0.44 7.51 10.27
C LEU A 171 0.48 8.02 8.83
N LYS A 172 -0.33 9.02 8.51
CA LYS A 172 -0.25 9.75 7.25
C LYS A 172 0.54 11.03 7.46
N LEU A 173 1.81 11.00 7.10
CA LEU A 173 2.80 12.04 7.39
C LEU A 173 3.09 12.88 6.15
N HIS A 174 3.61 14.10 6.36
CA HIS A 174 4.13 14.94 5.29
C HIS A 174 5.57 14.52 4.95
N VAL A 175 5.95 14.59 3.67
CA VAL A 175 7.31 14.22 3.19
C VAL A 175 8.42 14.98 3.95
N LYS A 176 8.18 16.20 4.39
CA LYS A 176 9.12 16.97 5.23
C LYS A 176 9.48 16.27 6.56
N GLU A 177 8.61 15.41 7.07
CA GLU A 177 8.92 14.66 8.28
C GLU A 177 9.97 13.57 8.02
N ALA A 178 9.97 12.98 6.84
CA ALA A 178 11.01 12.04 6.43
C ALA A 178 12.38 12.71 6.22
N GLU A 179 12.41 14.00 5.81
CA GLU A 179 13.61 14.81 5.79
C GLU A 179 14.13 15.02 7.22
N SER A 180 13.24 15.37 8.16
CA SER A 180 13.57 15.54 9.57
C SER A 180 14.05 14.25 10.23
N ASP A 181 13.53 13.11 9.81
CA ASP A 181 13.95 11.77 10.24
C ASP A 181 15.32 11.37 9.63
N GLY A 182 15.83 12.12 8.64
CA GLY A 182 17.06 11.79 7.91
C GLY A 182 16.89 10.68 6.87
N ALA A 183 15.65 10.29 6.55
CA ALA A 183 15.36 9.28 5.54
C ALA A 183 15.49 9.81 4.10
N LEU A 184 15.44 11.12 3.93
CA LEU A 184 15.69 11.84 2.68
C LEU A 184 16.91 12.74 2.86
N ARG A 185 17.77 12.78 1.84
CA ARG A 185 18.93 13.66 1.74
C ARG A 185 18.85 14.52 0.49
#